data_9ae94e00e8380d1099e2d2501434b88a
#
_entry.id   9ae94e00e8380d1099e2d2501434b88a
#
_cell.length_a   1.000
_cell.length_b   1.000
_cell.length_c   1.000
_cell.angle_alpha   90.00
_cell.angle_beta   90.00
_cell.angle_gamma   90.00
#
_symmetry.space_group_name_H-M   'P 1'
#
loop_
_entity.id
_entity.type
_entity.pdbx_description
1 polymer ?
#
loop_
_entity_poly.entity_id
_entity_poly.type
_entity_poly.pdbx_seq_one_letter_code
_entity_poly.pdbx_strand_id
1 'polypeptide(L)'
;LDLEQKGYVDTESLRHYPSILFGLEMAMRHYEQGGWRHYDTPFSRGRAGIPINGLIWMGDYKYMLEQVEEKMKEGFRCVKLKIGAIDFDRELSLLKHIRTHFSAKEIELRVDANGAFTPPEAMDKLKRLAEMDLHSIEQPIRAGQLEEMAHLAAESPLPIALDEELIGCNAPDEKRRLLETIHPQYIILKPSLHGGISGCTEWIHLAEAILGSTPEQPK
;
A
#
# COMPACT_ATOMS: atom_id res chain seq x y z
N LEU A 1 26.21 -19.72 1.86
CA LEU A 1 27.10 -20.50 0.99
C LEU A 1 27.40 -19.78 -0.32
N ASP A 2 26.39 -19.40 -1.11
CA ASP A 2 26.60 -18.65 -2.37
C ASP A 2 27.17 -17.24 -2.13
N LEU A 3 26.77 -16.59 -1.06
CA LEU A 3 27.25 -15.27 -0.70
C LEU A 3 28.77 -15.25 -0.42
N GLU A 4 29.26 -16.27 0.32
CA GLU A 4 30.69 -16.41 0.59
C GLU A 4 31.52 -16.70 -0.67
N GLN A 5 30.94 -17.41 -1.63
CA GLN A 5 31.62 -17.79 -2.88
C GLN A 5 31.54 -16.71 -3.94
N LYS A 6 30.39 -16.04 -4.08
CA LYS A 6 30.12 -15.06 -5.13
C LYS A 6 30.38 -13.62 -4.71
N GLY A 7 30.32 -13.33 -3.41
CA GLY A 7 30.47 -11.96 -2.87
C GLY A 7 29.29 -11.03 -3.15
N TYR A 8 28.15 -11.57 -3.63
CA TYR A 8 26.92 -10.81 -3.88
C TYR A 8 25.70 -11.68 -3.58
N VAL A 9 24.55 -11.04 -3.38
CA VAL A 9 23.25 -11.72 -3.20
C VAL A 9 22.72 -12.12 -4.57
N ASP A 10 22.51 -13.42 -4.78
CA ASP A 10 21.89 -13.96 -6.00
C ASP A 10 20.37 -13.74 -5.94
N THR A 11 19.92 -12.59 -6.47
CA THR A 11 18.52 -12.18 -6.46
C THR A 11 17.62 -13.12 -7.25
N GLU A 12 18.13 -13.69 -8.35
CA GLU A 12 17.35 -14.61 -9.21
C GLU A 12 17.04 -15.94 -8.50
N SER A 13 18.04 -16.56 -7.90
CA SER A 13 17.81 -17.84 -7.16
C SER A 13 16.92 -17.65 -5.94
N LEU A 14 16.90 -16.44 -5.34
CA LEU A 14 16.16 -16.14 -4.13
C LEU A 14 14.82 -15.44 -4.39
N ARG A 15 14.48 -15.18 -5.64
CA ARG A 15 13.28 -14.44 -6.05
C ARG A 15 11.99 -14.99 -5.43
N HIS A 16 11.87 -16.32 -5.33
CA HIS A 16 10.72 -16.99 -4.72
C HIS A 16 10.75 -17.08 -3.19
N TYR A 17 11.76 -16.49 -2.57
CA TYR A 17 11.93 -16.44 -1.12
C TYR A 17 12.08 -14.98 -0.64
N PRO A 18 11.04 -14.15 -0.81
CA PRO A 18 11.14 -12.68 -0.67
C PRO A 18 11.66 -12.23 0.68
N SER A 19 11.25 -12.87 1.77
CA SER A 19 11.72 -12.50 3.12
C SER A 19 13.19 -12.84 3.33
N ILE A 20 13.67 -13.96 2.78
CA ILE A 20 15.08 -14.35 2.85
C ILE A 20 15.92 -13.38 2.01
N LEU A 21 15.48 -13.10 0.79
CA LEU A 21 16.14 -12.15 -0.11
C LEU A 21 16.25 -10.77 0.56
N PHE A 22 15.16 -10.26 1.13
CA PHE A 22 15.17 -8.98 1.84
C PHE A 22 16.17 -8.96 3.00
N GLY A 23 16.21 -10.03 3.82
CA GLY A 23 17.16 -10.13 4.92
C GLY A 23 18.63 -10.12 4.46
N LEU A 24 18.94 -10.84 3.37
CA LEU A 24 20.29 -10.88 2.81
C LEU A 24 20.68 -9.55 2.16
N GLU A 25 19.79 -8.91 1.43
CA GLU A 25 20.03 -7.57 0.86
C GLU A 25 20.29 -6.53 1.95
N MET A 26 19.52 -6.57 3.05
CA MET A 26 19.74 -5.69 4.19
C MET A 26 21.10 -5.94 4.85
N ALA A 27 21.48 -7.20 5.04
CA ALA A 27 22.78 -7.56 5.63
C ALA A 27 23.94 -7.10 4.75
N MET A 28 23.86 -7.30 3.43
CA MET A 28 24.88 -6.84 2.48
C MET A 28 25.02 -5.33 2.48
N ARG A 29 23.89 -4.59 2.41
CA ARG A 29 23.93 -3.12 2.48
C ARG A 29 24.52 -2.62 3.78
N HIS A 30 24.18 -3.26 4.90
CA HIS A 30 24.77 -2.93 6.20
C HIS A 30 26.29 -3.13 6.20
N TYR A 31 26.77 -4.22 5.63
CA TYR A 31 28.19 -4.53 5.50
C TYR A 31 28.91 -3.54 4.58
N GLU A 32 28.38 -3.29 3.39
CA GLU A 32 28.97 -2.40 2.39
C GLU A 32 29.01 -0.93 2.83
N GLN A 33 27.95 -0.47 3.52
CA GLN A 33 27.84 0.91 4.00
C GLN A 33 28.50 1.13 5.38
N GLY A 34 28.95 0.08 6.03
CA GLY A 34 29.59 0.17 7.34
C GLY A 34 28.64 0.57 8.48
N GLY A 35 27.32 0.34 8.34
CA GLY A 35 26.35 0.67 9.37
C GLY A 35 24.90 0.72 8.88
N TRP A 36 24.02 1.32 9.70
CA TRP A 36 22.57 1.33 9.49
C TRP A 36 22.07 2.30 8.40
N ARG A 37 22.93 3.12 7.83
CA ARG A 37 22.58 4.06 6.76
C ARG A 37 22.65 3.37 5.40
N HIS A 38 21.60 2.69 5.01
CA HIS A 38 21.51 1.94 3.75
C HIS A 38 21.38 2.82 2.50
N TYR A 39 20.92 4.06 2.67
CA TYR A 39 20.78 5.06 1.61
C TYR A 39 21.26 6.41 2.10
N ASP A 40 21.87 7.18 1.22
CA ASP A 40 22.32 8.52 1.55
C ASP A 40 21.28 9.57 1.13
N THR A 41 20.29 9.77 1.99
CA THR A 41 19.17 10.70 1.79
C THR A 41 19.10 11.73 2.91
N PRO A 42 18.37 12.86 2.71
CA PRO A 42 18.11 13.80 3.80
C PRO A 42 17.47 13.12 5.04
N PHE A 43 16.57 12.15 4.83
CA PHE A 43 15.94 11.39 5.90
C PHE A 43 16.96 10.55 6.68
N SER A 44 17.81 9.77 5.99
CA SER A 44 18.80 8.92 6.64
C SER A 44 19.89 9.72 7.36
N ARG A 45 20.08 10.98 6.98
CA ARG A 45 20.96 11.95 7.66
C ARG A 45 20.27 12.70 8.81
N GLY A 46 19.01 12.42 9.11
CA GLY A 46 18.22 13.13 10.11
C GLY A 46 17.93 14.61 9.79
N ARG A 47 17.98 14.99 8.50
CA ARG A 47 17.75 16.37 8.03
C ARG A 47 16.34 16.62 7.54
N ALA A 48 15.56 15.57 7.29
CA ALA A 48 14.17 15.63 6.87
C ALA A 48 13.36 14.48 7.48
N GLY A 49 12.06 14.69 7.69
CA GLY A 49 11.11 13.62 8.02
C GLY A 49 10.60 12.92 6.77
N ILE A 50 9.97 11.77 6.95
CA ILE A 50 9.15 11.09 5.94
C ILE A 50 7.70 11.18 6.43
N PRO A 51 6.76 11.69 5.62
CA PRO A 51 5.34 11.66 5.97
C PRO A 51 4.86 10.22 6.15
N ILE A 52 4.14 9.98 7.23
CA ILE A 52 3.50 8.68 7.52
C ILE A 52 2.02 8.90 7.84
N ASN A 53 1.19 7.89 7.60
CA ASN A 53 -0.20 7.91 8.02
C ASN A 53 -0.35 7.42 9.47
N GLY A 54 -1.33 7.96 10.18
CA GLY A 54 -1.90 7.34 11.36
C GLY A 54 -2.73 6.11 10.94
N LEU A 55 -2.63 5.01 11.68
CA LEU A 55 -3.42 3.81 11.43
C LEU A 55 -4.56 3.72 12.44
N ILE A 56 -5.77 3.51 11.94
CA ILE A 56 -6.96 3.14 12.72
C ILE A 56 -7.20 1.66 12.49
N TRP A 57 -6.92 0.87 13.51
CA TRP A 57 -7.10 -0.57 13.47
C TRP A 57 -8.57 -0.93 13.62
N MET A 58 -8.97 -2.03 12.96
CA MET A 58 -10.35 -2.51 13.03
C MET A 58 -10.74 -2.91 14.45
N GLY A 59 -12.00 -2.65 14.79
CA GLY A 59 -12.60 -2.94 16.09
C GLY A 59 -14.07 -2.56 16.08
N ASP A 60 -14.70 -2.44 17.24
CA ASP A 60 -16.02 -1.86 17.31
C ASP A 60 -15.99 -0.35 17.01
N TYR A 61 -17.15 0.23 16.74
CA TYR A 61 -17.28 1.64 16.36
C TYR A 61 -16.65 2.60 17.38
N LYS A 62 -16.85 2.34 18.66
CA LYS A 62 -16.33 3.21 19.74
C LYS A 62 -14.81 3.18 19.79
N TYR A 63 -14.23 1.99 19.72
CA TYR A 63 -12.78 1.82 19.72
C TYR A 63 -12.12 2.47 18.48
N MET A 64 -12.73 2.34 17.31
CA MET A 64 -12.23 2.99 16.10
C MET A 64 -12.32 4.53 16.21
N LEU A 65 -13.40 5.06 16.76
CA LEU A 65 -13.56 6.51 16.98
C LEU A 65 -12.51 7.06 17.96
N GLU A 66 -12.26 6.36 19.07
CA GLU A 66 -11.22 6.73 20.04
C GLU A 66 -9.83 6.79 19.38
N GLN A 67 -9.49 5.83 18.53
CA GLN A 67 -8.24 5.86 17.76
C GLN A 67 -8.18 7.07 16.80
N VAL A 68 -9.28 7.39 16.10
CA VAL A 68 -9.34 8.58 15.24
C VAL A 68 -9.03 9.84 16.04
N GLU A 69 -9.70 10.04 17.15
CA GLU A 69 -9.48 11.22 18.00
C GLU A 69 -8.04 11.30 18.51
N GLU A 70 -7.43 10.16 18.86
CA GLU A 70 -6.03 10.09 19.28
C GLU A 70 -5.10 10.53 18.15
N LYS A 71 -5.26 9.97 16.93
CA LYS A 71 -4.42 10.31 15.78
C LYS A 71 -4.57 11.77 15.37
N MET A 72 -5.76 12.34 15.51
CA MET A 72 -5.98 13.76 15.28
C MET A 72 -5.22 14.62 16.29
N LYS A 73 -5.26 14.27 17.58
CA LYS A 73 -4.50 14.97 18.63
C LYS A 73 -2.98 14.85 18.43
N GLU A 74 -2.51 13.73 17.91
CA GLU A 74 -1.10 13.51 17.54
C GLU A 74 -0.66 14.31 16.31
N GLY A 75 -1.60 14.93 15.58
CA GLY A 75 -1.32 15.81 14.45
C GLY A 75 -1.05 15.11 13.12
N PHE A 76 -1.51 13.86 12.95
CA PHE A 76 -1.45 13.19 11.67
C PHE A 76 -2.26 13.93 10.60
N ARG A 77 -1.69 14.07 9.40
CA ARG A 77 -2.33 14.70 8.23
C ARG A 77 -2.90 13.68 7.24
N CYS A 78 -2.54 12.43 7.40
CA CYS A 78 -3.09 11.29 6.66
C CYS A 78 -3.47 10.20 7.67
N VAL A 79 -4.65 9.63 7.52
CA VAL A 79 -5.14 8.54 8.36
C VAL A 79 -5.66 7.42 7.48
N LYS A 80 -5.21 6.19 7.75
CA LYS A 80 -5.70 4.98 7.07
C LYS A 80 -6.55 4.15 8.02
N LEU A 81 -7.81 3.89 7.62
CA LEU A 81 -8.75 3.07 8.39
C LEU A 81 -8.82 1.67 7.78
N LYS A 82 -8.70 0.65 8.61
CA LYS A 82 -9.07 -0.71 8.25
C LYS A 82 -10.59 -0.83 8.25
N ILE A 83 -11.16 -1.35 7.15
CA ILE A 83 -12.60 -1.54 6.96
C ILE A 83 -12.92 -2.99 6.55
N GLY A 84 -14.19 -3.35 6.53
CA GLY A 84 -14.64 -4.69 6.16
C GLY A 84 -14.80 -5.67 7.33
N ALA A 85 -14.60 -5.21 8.58
CA ALA A 85 -14.73 -6.06 9.77
C ALA A 85 -16.06 -5.87 10.52
N ILE A 86 -16.72 -4.73 10.35
CA ILE A 86 -18.02 -4.41 10.95
C ILE A 86 -19.04 -4.10 9.86
N ASP A 87 -20.27 -3.82 10.27
CA ASP A 87 -21.31 -3.39 9.35
C ASP A 87 -20.86 -2.17 8.53
N PHE A 88 -21.03 -2.23 7.21
CA PHE A 88 -20.52 -1.22 6.28
C PHE A 88 -21.14 0.17 6.50
N ASP A 89 -22.42 0.24 6.91
CA ASP A 89 -23.05 1.55 7.21
C ASP A 89 -22.48 2.19 8.46
N ARG A 90 -22.00 1.38 9.41
CA ARG A 90 -21.25 1.89 10.57
C ARG A 90 -19.87 2.42 10.18
N GLU A 91 -19.18 1.74 9.26
CA GLU A 91 -17.90 2.23 8.74
C GLU A 91 -18.07 3.55 7.99
N LEU A 92 -19.09 3.67 7.14
CA LEU A 92 -19.44 4.94 6.50
C LEU A 92 -19.81 6.04 7.52
N SER A 93 -20.52 5.69 8.60
CA SER A 93 -20.87 6.65 9.66
C SER A 93 -19.63 7.20 10.35
N LEU A 94 -18.60 6.35 10.56
CA LEU A 94 -17.30 6.77 11.11
C LEU A 94 -16.57 7.74 10.15
N LEU A 95 -16.51 7.41 8.87
CA LEU A 95 -15.91 8.28 7.85
C LEU A 95 -16.64 9.64 7.76
N LYS A 96 -17.98 9.63 7.78
CA LYS A 96 -18.80 10.84 7.83
C LYS A 96 -18.48 11.67 9.09
N HIS A 97 -18.39 11.04 10.25
CA HIS A 97 -18.03 11.71 11.50
C HIS A 97 -16.69 12.43 11.36
N ILE A 98 -15.67 11.77 10.80
CA ILE A 98 -14.37 12.41 10.56
C ILE A 98 -14.53 13.62 9.62
N ARG A 99 -15.26 13.48 8.52
CA ARG A 99 -15.48 14.56 7.54
C ARG A 99 -16.31 15.73 8.06
N THR A 100 -17.16 15.54 9.06
CA THR A 100 -17.85 16.65 9.73
C THR A 100 -16.92 17.54 10.55
N HIS A 101 -15.77 17.00 11.00
CA HIS A 101 -14.79 17.73 11.81
C HIS A 101 -13.57 18.19 11.01
N PHE A 102 -13.21 17.44 9.95
CA PHE A 102 -12.01 17.68 9.17
C PHE A 102 -12.30 17.54 7.66
N SER A 103 -12.06 18.61 6.93
CA SER A 103 -12.16 18.61 5.47
C SER A 103 -11.07 17.72 4.83
N ALA A 104 -11.25 17.35 3.56
CA ALA A 104 -10.24 16.63 2.80
C ALA A 104 -8.92 17.41 2.60
N LYS A 105 -8.96 18.74 2.73
CA LYS A 105 -7.76 19.60 2.69
C LYS A 105 -6.95 19.55 4.00
N GLU A 106 -7.60 19.26 5.10
CA GLU A 106 -6.94 19.17 6.42
C GLU A 106 -6.38 17.79 6.69
N ILE A 107 -7.14 16.75 6.31
CA ILE A 107 -6.77 15.36 6.55
C ILE A 107 -7.10 14.49 5.36
N GLU A 108 -6.08 13.87 4.80
CA GLU A 108 -6.22 12.80 3.82
C GLU A 108 -6.72 11.52 4.51
N LEU A 109 -7.78 10.93 3.98
CA LEU A 109 -8.29 9.64 4.43
C LEU A 109 -8.04 8.57 3.39
N ARG A 110 -7.51 7.45 3.83
CA ARG A 110 -7.36 6.21 3.08
C ARG A 110 -8.11 5.09 3.79
N VAL A 111 -8.63 4.15 3.05
CA VAL A 111 -9.24 2.94 3.62
C VAL A 111 -8.58 1.69 3.07
N ASP A 112 -8.59 0.62 3.85
CA ASP A 112 -8.00 -0.66 3.49
C ASP A 112 -8.99 -1.76 3.85
N ALA A 113 -9.49 -2.43 2.82
CA ALA A 113 -10.51 -3.47 2.96
C ALA A 113 -9.91 -4.88 3.10
N ASN A 114 -8.61 -5.08 2.85
CA ASN A 114 -7.94 -6.38 2.87
C ASN A 114 -8.74 -7.49 2.15
N GLY A 115 -9.36 -7.17 1.02
CA GLY A 115 -10.14 -8.11 0.22
C GLY A 115 -11.50 -8.49 0.81
N ALA A 116 -12.06 -7.68 1.71
CA ALA A 116 -13.30 -8.03 2.41
C ALA A 116 -14.56 -7.95 1.57
N PHE A 117 -14.57 -7.20 0.47
CA PHE A 117 -15.77 -7.06 -0.35
C PHE A 117 -15.88 -8.22 -1.34
N THR A 118 -17.11 -8.65 -1.59
CA THR A 118 -17.40 -9.57 -2.70
C THR A 118 -17.49 -8.79 -4.02
N PRO A 119 -17.08 -9.35 -5.18
CA PRO A 119 -17.14 -8.64 -6.45
C PRO A 119 -18.50 -8.02 -6.79
N PRO A 120 -19.66 -8.72 -6.56
CA PRO A 120 -20.97 -8.13 -6.86
C PRO A 120 -21.34 -6.89 -6.05
N GLU A 121 -20.84 -6.76 -4.82
CA GLU A 121 -21.15 -5.61 -3.95
C GLU A 121 -20.07 -4.50 -3.99
N ALA A 122 -18.88 -4.84 -4.51
CA ALA A 122 -17.72 -3.95 -4.42
C ALA A 122 -17.97 -2.59 -5.07
N MET A 123 -18.51 -2.56 -6.29
CA MET A 123 -18.74 -1.31 -7.02
C MET A 123 -19.72 -0.38 -6.29
N ASP A 124 -20.79 -0.89 -5.70
CA ASP A 124 -21.73 -0.09 -4.92
C ASP A 124 -21.05 0.50 -3.67
N LYS A 125 -20.29 -0.31 -2.96
CA LYS A 125 -19.51 0.15 -1.80
C LYS A 125 -18.47 1.21 -2.17
N LEU A 126 -17.76 1.03 -3.29
CA LEU A 126 -16.78 2.00 -3.79
C LEU A 126 -17.42 3.36 -4.12
N LYS A 127 -18.59 3.35 -4.76
CA LYS A 127 -19.35 4.58 -5.03
C LYS A 127 -19.73 5.32 -3.75
N ARG A 128 -20.22 4.61 -2.76
CA ARG A 128 -20.59 5.19 -1.44
C ARG A 128 -19.38 5.70 -0.66
N LEU A 129 -18.24 5.00 -0.75
CA LEU A 129 -16.97 5.45 -0.15
C LEU A 129 -16.43 6.70 -0.84
N ALA A 130 -16.58 6.82 -2.16
CA ALA A 130 -16.13 7.98 -2.92
C ALA A 130 -16.81 9.29 -2.48
N GLU A 131 -18.04 9.20 -1.94
CA GLU A 131 -18.76 10.37 -1.38
C GLU A 131 -18.05 10.97 -0.13
N MET A 132 -17.09 10.24 0.43
CA MET A 132 -16.36 10.65 1.64
C MET A 132 -15.03 11.38 1.33
N ASP A 133 -14.79 11.80 0.09
CA ASP A 133 -13.55 12.45 -0.34
C ASP A 133 -12.29 11.67 0.10
N LEU A 134 -12.30 10.35 -0.09
CA LEU A 134 -11.15 9.48 0.22
C LEU A 134 -10.09 9.58 -0.87
N HIS A 135 -8.82 9.47 -0.47
CA HIS A 135 -7.71 9.40 -1.41
C HIS A 135 -7.73 8.09 -2.23
N SER A 136 -7.90 6.97 -1.56
CA SER A 136 -7.86 5.65 -2.19
C SER A 136 -8.43 4.56 -1.26
N ILE A 137 -8.74 3.42 -1.87
CA ILE A 137 -9.00 2.15 -1.17
C ILE A 137 -7.92 1.14 -1.50
N GLU A 138 -7.40 0.46 -0.49
CA GLU A 138 -6.45 -0.64 -0.62
C GLU A 138 -7.21 -1.97 -0.66
N GLN A 139 -6.90 -2.81 -1.65
CA GLN A 139 -7.39 -4.17 -1.87
C GLN A 139 -8.89 -4.36 -1.57
N PRO A 140 -9.80 -3.85 -2.41
CA PRO A 140 -11.25 -3.92 -2.14
C PRO A 140 -11.78 -5.35 -2.15
N ILE A 141 -11.38 -6.19 -3.09
CA ILE A 141 -11.77 -7.59 -3.21
C ILE A 141 -10.58 -8.52 -2.98
N ARG A 142 -10.86 -9.79 -2.69
CA ARG A 142 -9.82 -10.81 -2.47
C ARG A 142 -8.91 -10.94 -3.69
N ALA A 143 -7.61 -11.07 -3.45
CA ALA A 143 -6.60 -11.30 -4.46
C ALA A 143 -6.87 -12.57 -5.31
N GLY A 144 -6.39 -12.56 -6.56
CA GLY A 144 -6.55 -13.64 -7.52
C GLY A 144 -7.80 -13.53 -8.39
N GLN A 145 -8.53 -12.41 -8.34
CA GLN A 145 -9.71 -12.10 -9.16
C GLN A 145 -9.36 -10.97 -10.13
N LEU A 146 -8.41 -11.23 -11.05
CA LEU A 146 -7.79 -10.21 -11.89
C LEU A 146 -8.79 -9.44 -12.77
N GLU A 147 -9.77 -10.14 -13.37
CA GLU A 147 -10.75 -9.53 -14.26
C GLU A 147 -11.70 -8.61 -13.49
N GLU A 148 -12.17 -9.07 -12.34
CA GLU A 148 -13.02 -8.28 -11.45
C GLU A 148 -12.27 -7.07 -10.90
N MET A 149 -11.01 -7.24 -10.48
CA MET A 149 -10.18 -6.13 -10.01
C MET A 149 -9.90 -5.13 -11.12
N ALA A 150 -9.63 -5.59 -12.34
CA ALA A 150 -9.44 -4.74 -13.52
C ALA A 150 -10.69 -3.92 -13.84
N HIS A 151 -11.88 -4.56 -13.78
CA HIS A 151 -13.14 -3.85 -13.94
C HIS A 151 -13.34 -2.77 -12.86
N LEU A 152 -13.05 -3.11 -11.60
CA LEU A 152 -13.14 -2.15 -10.49
C LEU A 152 -12.14 -1.00 -10.68
N ALA A 153 -10.89 -1.28 -11.06
CA ALA A 153 -9.88 -0.25 -11.27
C ALA A 153 -10.22 0.73 -12.41
N ALA A 154 -10.91 0.24 -13.45
CA ALA A 154 -11.35 1.05 -14.59
C ALA A 154 -12.58 1.91 -14.29
N GLU A 155 -13.55 1.40 -13.53
CA GLU A 155 -14.87 2.01 -13.39
C GLU A 155 -15.11 2.69 -12.02
N SER A 156 -14.27 2.41 -11.04
CA SER A 156 -14.43 2.96 -9.69
C SER A 156 -14.19 4.47 -9.66
N PRO A 157 -15.08 5.25 -9.03
CA PRO A 157 -14.82 6.67 -8.77
C PRO A 157 -13.76 6.89 -7.66
N LEU A 158 -13.42 5.86 -6.90
CA LEU A 158 -12.41 5.87 -5.86
C LEU A 158 -11.15 5.15 -6.35
N PRO A 159 -9.97 5.80 -6.36
CA PRO A 159 -8.72 5.18 -6.76
C PRO A 159 -8.40 3.90 -5.97
N ILE A 160 -7.91 2.88 -6.67
CA ILE A 160 -7.59 1.56 -6.08
C ILE A 160 -6.08 1.41 -5.92
N ALA A 161 -5.67 0.92 -4.73
CA ALA A 161 -4.32 0.48 -4.42
C ALA A 161 -4.28 -1.05 -4.28
N LEU A 162 -3.33 -1.70 -4.94
CA LEU A 162 -3.12 -3.14 -4.80
C LEU A 162 -2.12 -3.43 -3.69
N ASP A 163 -2.42 -4.38 -2.81
CA ASP A 163 -1.54 -4.92 -1.77
C ASP A 163 -1.41 -6.45 -1.91
N GLU A 164 -2.40 -7.19 -1.45
CA GLU A 164 -2.35 -8.67 -1.47
C GLU A 164 -2.29 -9.24 -2.88
N GLU A 165 -2.76 -8.54 -3.89
CA GLU A 165 -2.65 -8.93 -5.29
C GLU A 165 -1.21 -9.09 -5.76
N LEU A 166 -0.27 -8.31 -5.18
CA LEU A 166 1.14 -8.33 -5.54
C LEU A 166 1.90 -9.49 -4.90
N ILE A 167 1.35 -10.10 -3.84
CA ILE A 167 2.02 -11.16 -3.07
C ILE A 167 2.09 -12.43 -3.92
N GLY A 168 3.32 -12.96 -4.07
CA GLY A 168 3.57 -14.15 -4.89
C GLY A 168 3.93 -13.86 -6.34
N CYS A 169 3.67 -12.64 -6.86
CA CYS A 169 4.15 -12.21 -8.17
C CYS A 169 5.64 -11.85 -8.09
N ASN A 170 6.50 -12.85 -8.26
CA ASN A 170 7.94 -12.67 -8.07
C ASN A 170 8.72 -12.48 -9.38
N ALA A 171 8.25 -13.04 -10.51
CA ALA A 171 8.88 -12.90 -11.79
C ALA A 171 8.52 -11.57 -12.48
N PRO A 172 9.46 -10.92 -13.22
CA PRO A 172 9.18 -9.65 -13.90
C PRO A 172 7.99 -9.70 -14.86
N ASP A 173 7.83 -10.81 -15.60
CA ASP A 173 6.73 -10.99 -16.54
C ASP A 173 5.36 -11.14 -15.84
N GLU A 174 5.33 -11.76 -14.65
CA GLU A 174 4.12 -11.85 -13.82
C GLU A 174 3.72 -10.46 -13.32
N LYS A 175 4.68 -9.69 -12.82
CA LYS A 175 4.48 -8.31 -12.36
C LYS A 175 3.95 -7.42 -13.49
N ARG A 176 4.58 -7.49 -14.67
CA ARG A 176 4.16 -6.75 -15.87
C ARG A 176 2.73 -7.11 -16.25
N ARG A 177 2.43 -8.40 -16.40
CA ARG A 177 1.10 -8.88 -16.77
C ARG A 177 0.03 -8.43 -15.79
N LEU A 178 0.30 -8.46 -14.49
CA LEU A 178 -0.63 -7.98 -13.46
C LEU A 178 -0.93 -6.50 -13.63
N LEU A 179 0.09 -5.66 -13.76
CA LEU A 179 -0.08 -4.21 -13.93
C LEU A 179 -0.79 -3.86 -15.24
N GLU A 180 -0.45 -4.54 -16.36
CA GLU A 180 -1.09 -4.36 -17.67
C GLU A 180 -2.55 -4.84 -17.70
N THR A 181 -2.90 -5.80 -16.83
CA THR A 181 -4.28 -6.30 -16.74
C THR A 181 -5.16 -5.39 -15.89
N ILE A 182 -4.69 -5.00 -14.70
CA ILE A 182 -5.52 -4.29 -13.72
C ILE A 182 -5.47 -2.77 -13.90
N HIS A 183 -4.32 -2.20 -14.29
CA HIS A 183 -4.09 -0.75 -14.35
C HIS A 183 -4.50 -0.02 -13.06
N PRO A 184 -3.99 -0.42 -11.88
CA PRO A 184 -4.34 0.22 -10.61
C PRO A 184 -3.77 1.65 -10.55
N GLN A 185 -4.38 2.50 -9.72
CA GLN A 185 -3.86 3.85 -9.49
C GLN A 185 -2.66 3.86 -8.54
N TYR A 186 -2.58 2.88 -7.64
CA TYR A 186 -1.48 2.75 -6.67
C TYR A 186 -1.10 1.29 -6.43
N ILE A 187 0.14 1.08 -5.98
CA ILE A 187 0.63 -0.21 -5.47
C ILE A 187 1.23 -0.03 -4.08
N ILE A 188 1.04 -1.01 -3.21
CA ILE A 188 1.58 -1.03 -1.84
C ILE A 188 2.74 -2.02 -1.81
N LEU A 189 3.93 -1.53 -1.48
CA LEU A 189 5.14 -2.34 -1.50
C LEU A 189 5.61 -2.70 -0.09
N LYS A 190 5.88 -3.99 0.10
CA LYS A 190 6.42 -4.57 1.33
C LYS A 190 7.65 -5.41 0.97
N PRO A 191 8.89 -4.93 1.16
CA PRO A 191 10.08 -5.62 0.68
C PRO A 191 10.18 -7.09 1.12
N SER A 192 9.73 -7.41 2.33
CA SER A 192 9.70 -8.80 2.83
C SER A 192 8.71 -9.72 2.10
N LEU A 193 7.78 -9.18 1.31
CA LEU A 193 6.75 -9.94 0.60
C LEU A 193 6.91 -9.85 -0.93
N HIS A 194 7.62 -8.84 -1.44
CA HIS A 194 7.66 -8.50 -2.86
C HIS A 194 9.04 -8.67 -3.49
N GLY A 195 9.85 -9.60 -2.96
CA GLY A 195 11.16 -9.94 -3.53
C GLY A 195 12.30 -9.02 -3.08
N GLY A 196 12.27 -8.58 -1.81
CA GLY A 196 13.30 -7.72 -1.24
C GLY A 196 13.27 -6.30 -1.78
N ILE A 197 14.38 -5.59 -1.62
CA ILE A 197 14.58 -4.25 -2.16
C ILE A 197 14.63 -4.29 -3.68
N SER A 198 15.33 -5.27 -4.26
CA SER A 198 15.43 -5.47 -5.71
C SER A 198 14.05 -5.71 -6.33
N GLY A 199 13.24 -6.59 -5.74
CA GLY A 199 11.88 -6.86 -6.22
C GLY A 199 10.94 -5.67 -6.12
N CYS A 200 11.06 -4.85 -5.07
CA CYS A 200 10.31 -3.59 -4.96
C CYS A 200 10.77 -2.57 -6.02
N THR A 201 12.07 -2.50 -6.31
CA THR A 201 12.60 -1.64 -7.37
C THR A 201 12.06 -2.03 -8.74
N GLU A 202 11.97 -3.33 -9.03
CA GLU A 202 11.33 -3.83 -10.26
C GLU A 202 9.85 -3.39 -10.35
N TRP A 203 9.10 -3.54 -9.26
CA TRP A 203 7.70 -3.08 -9.21
C TRP A 203 7.57 -1.59 -9.52
N ILE A 204 8.44 -0.75 -8.92
CA ILE A 204 8.44 0.69 -9.16
C ILE A 204 8.69 0.99 -10.64
N HIS A 205 9.75 0.44 -11.22
CA HIS A 205 10.10 0.68 -12.63
C HIS A 205 9.00 0.21 -13.60
N LEU A 206 8.39 -0.95 -13.33
CA LEU A 206 7.29 -1.46 -14.15
C LEU A 206 6.04 -0.59 -14.02
N ALA A 207 5.69 -0.18 -12.81
CA ALA A 207 4.55 0.70 -12.57
C ALA A 207 4.74 2.07 -13.24
N GLU A 208 5.91 2.68 -13.14
CA GLU A 208 6.24 3.93 -13.84
C GLU A 208 6.15 3.80 -15.36
N ALA A 209 6.61 2.67 -15.91
CA ALA A 209 6.59 2.44 -17.35
C ALA A 209 5.19 2.17 -17.92
N ILE A 210 4.32 1.47 -17.16
CA ILE A 210 3.01 1.00 -17.62
C ILE A 210 1.90 1.99 -17.26
N LEU A 211 1.93 2.50 -16.02
CA LEU A 211 0.86 3.35 -15.49
C LEU A 211 1.13 4.85 -15.71
N GLY A 212 2.32 5.19 -16.20
CA GLY A 212 2.80 6.56 -16.30
C GLY A 212 3.32 7.09 -14.95
N SER A 213 4.01 8.24 -14.99
CA SER A 213 4.40 8.92 -13.76
C SER A 213 3.14 9.22 -12.94
N THR A 214 3.10 8.72 -11.72
CA THR A 214 2.05 9.06 -10.74
C THR A 214 1.80 10.56 -10.77
N PRO A 215 0.54 11.03 -10.76
CA PRO A 215 0.27 12.45 -10.59
C PRO A 215 1.08 12.96 -9.40
N GLU A 216 1.78 14.08 -9.59
CA GLU A 216 2.58 14.71 -8.54
C GLU A 216 1.81 14.70 -7.22
N GLN A 217 2.43 14.11 -6.19
CA GLN A 217 1.90 14.28 -4.84
C GLN A 217 1.85 15.79 -4.57
N PRO A 218 0.71 16.35 -4.17
CA PRO A 218 0.66 17.75 -3.81
C PRO A 218 1.68 18.02 -2.69
N LYS A 219 2.51 19.03 -2.93
CA LYS A 219 3.55 19.52 -2.03
C LYS A 219 2.99 19.97 -0.69
#